data_0b744c758eb8e2806ecc01f80bd981a4
#
_entry.id   0b744c758eb8e2806ecc01f80bd981a4
#
_cell.length_a   1.000
_cell.length_b   1.000
_cell.length_c   1.000
_cell.angle_alpha   90.00
_cell.angle_beta   90.00
_cell.angle_gamma   90.00
#
_symmetry.space_group_name_H-M   'P 1'
#
loop_
_entity.id
_entity.type
_entity.pdbx_description
1 polymer ?
#
loop_
_entity_poly.entity_id
_entity_poly.type
_entity_poly.pdbx_seq_one_letter_code
_entity_poly.pdbx_strand_id
1 'polypeptide(L)'
;MFSRPPNSASPRDLWSRRTFSTAGLGIAAAMLGSCGVGDDGDDTPAIEEPTPTAPATQAPLPPIQAPIASPVAGYLDPLRWDGRSIVVVSAALGAPLDAINEAFLDAFAIATGAIVRHQELGRDGLSSLIDQVESGEVVWDVALIPTEDVLPIAQGTYLTAIDYNVVNDADLYPELLMQHGVGARLYSTVIVYPAQLTESPNGWDDFWNLDLFGGSRALRRSPIGTLEFALLADGVSIDQLYPLDTVRAFASLDRVRDATEFYEDGKTPVEFVRTGQAGLASAWSVRTALPDVVSLVTPQWSGGMLAGDSWVIPRGAPNTDVAMSFVNFATRAVPSANYSRLQNFGPVNKGALAFLRDDIVASMPNGPENFSGQFFQNWAYWAEHRESLTAQFEDWLFNPLATPTVAS
;
A
#
# COMPACT_ATOMS: atom_id res chain seq x y z
N MET A 1 45.83 19.85 -6.71
CA MET A 1 44.63 19.95 -7.57
C MET A 1 43.98 18.59 -7.54
N PHE A 2 43.05 18.38 -6.60
CA PHE A 2 42.27 17.12 -6.52
C PHE A 2 40.89 17.42 -7.12
N SER A 3 40.60 16.76 -8.23
CA SER A 3 39.27 16.81 -8.88
C SER A 3 38.23 16.11 -8.01
N ARG A 4 37.13 16.80 -7.72
CA ARG A 4 35.90 16.27 -7.07
C ARG A 4 35.30 15.20 -7.99
N PRO A 5 34.77 14.09 -7.42
CA PRO A 5 33.91 13.19 -8.17
C PRO A 5 32.55 13.87 -8.47
N PRO A 6 31.81 13.43 -9.51
CA PRO A 6 30.55 14.00 -9.88
C PRO A 6 29.48 13.77 -8.79
N ASN A 7 28.63 14.77 -8.59
CA ASN A 7 27.52 14.84 -7.63
C ASN A 7 26.72 13.54 -7.56
N SER A 8 26.72 12.92 -6.37
CA SER A 8 25.62 12.03 -5.95
C SER A 8 24.36 12.89 -5.83
N ALA A 9 23.27 12.48 -6.47
CA ALA A 9 21.96 13.14 -6.34
C ALA A 9 21.61 13.30 -4.85
N SER A 10 21.16 14.50 -4.48
CA SER A 10 20.71 14.80 -3.12
C SER A 10 19.46 13.97 -2.84
N PRO A 11 19.18 13.55 -1.60
CA PRO A 11 17.90 12.92 -1.22
C PRO A 11 16.66 13.68 -1.70
N ARG A 12 16.76 14.99 -1.89
CA ARG A 12 15.70 15.86 -2.45
C ARG A 12 15.24 15.45 -3.85
N ASP A 13 16.14 14.95 -4.69
CA ASP A 13 15.83 14.59 -6.08
C ASP A 13 14.98 13.31 -6.16
N LEU A 14 15.06 12.45 -5.14
CA LEU A 14 14.27 11.21 -5.05
C LEU A 14 12.79 11.49 -4.70
N TRP A 15 12.50 12.61 -4.01
CA TRP A 15 11.16 12.92 -3.49
C TRP A 15 10.36 13.90 -4.33
N SER A 16 11.03 14.78 -5.09
CA SER A 16 10.38 15.86 -5.87
C SER A 16 9.55 15.38 -7.08
N ARG A 17 9.66 14.09 -7.47
CA ARG A 17 9.00 13.54 -8.67
C ARG A 17 7.70 12.77 -8.40
N ARG A 18 7.23 12.68 -7.15
CA ARG A 18 5.91 12.10 -6.85
C ARG A 18 4.79 13.15 -7.01
N THR A 19 4.56 13.61 -8.23
CA THR A 19 3.38 14.42 -8.57
C THR A 19 2.15 13.52 -8.62
N PHE A 20 1.26 13.64 -7.66
CA PHE A 20 -0.10 13.09 -7.77
C PHE A 20 -0.85 13.90 -8.83
N SER A 21 -1.06 13.33 -10.00
CA SER A 21 -1.88 13.93 -11.05
C SER A 21 -3.36 13.77 -10.69
N THR A 22 -4.01 14.86 -10.29
CA THR A 22 -5.47 14.95 -10.21
C THR A 22 -6.01 15.35 -11.57
N ALA A 23 -6.44 14.39 -12.39
CA ALA A 23 -7.21 14.66 -13.60
C ALA A 23 -8.65 15.02 -13.20
N GLY A 24 -9.05 16.27 -13.49
CA GLY A 24 -10.41 16.76 -13.27
C GLY A 24 -11.39 16.15 -14.28
N LEU A 25 -12.56 15.75 -13.79
CA LEU A 25 -13.71 15.36 -14.59
C LEU A 25 -14.34 16.59 -15.24
N GLY A 26 -14.30 16.63 -16.58
CA GLY A 26 -15.15 17.52 -17.38
C GLY A 26 -16.44 16.80 -17.78
N ILE A 27 -17.57 17.29 -17.32
CA ILE A 27 -18.90 16.83 -17.72
C ILE A 27 -19.26 17.52 -19.04
N ALA A 28 -19.46 16.76 -20.10
CA ALA A 28 -20.09 17.26 -21.34
C ALA A 28 -21.53 16.71 -21.45
N ALA A 29 -22.48 17.60 -21.30
CA ALA A 29 -23.89 17.32 -21.59
C ALA A 29 -24.15 17.48 -23.10
N ALA A 30 -24.69 16.45 -23.74
CA ALA A 30 -25.21 16.56 -25.12
C ALA A 30 -26.72 16.43 -25.09
N MET A 31 -27.36 17.44 -25.67
CA MET A 31 -28.82 17.58 -25.81
C MET A 31 -29.37 16.70 -26.91
N LEU A 32 -30.61 16.28 -26.68
CA LEU A 32 -31.53 15.58 -27.58
C LEU A 32 -32.00 16.47 -28.75
N GLY A 33 -32.08 15.90 -29.91
CA GLY A 33 -32.81 16.43 -31.06
C GLY A 33 -33.74 15.36 -31.63
N SER A 34 -35.04 15.68 -31.61
CA SER A 34 -36.19 14.90 -32.10
C SER A 34 -36.44 15.20 -33.58
N CYS A 35 -37.02 14.21 -34.30
CA CYS A 35 -37.98 14.23 -35.41
C CYS A 35 -37.58 13.14 -36.42
N GLY A 36 -38.41 12.29 -36.97
CA GLY A 36 -39.84 12.19 -37.17
C GLY A 36 -40.12 11.10 -38.21
N VAL A 37 -41.18 10.40 -37.99
CA VAL A 37 -42.10 9.69 -38.89
C VAL A 37 -41.62 9.11 -40.24
N GLY A 38 -41.84 7.81 -40.43
CA GLY A 38 -41.91 7.07 -41.68
C GLY A 38 -42.38 5.65 -41.44
N ASP A 39 -43.64 5.39 -41.76
CA ASP A 39 -44.34 4.11 -41.70
C ASP A 39 -44.00 3.33 -42.99
N ASP A 40 -43.54 2.09 -42.86
CA ASP A 40 -43.68 1.05 -43.88
C ASP A 40 -43.47 -0.31 -43.23
N GLY A 41 -44.50 -1.16 -43.33
CA GLY A 41 -44.52 -2.48 -42.73
C GLY A 41 -43.58 -3.48 -43.40
N ASP A 42 -42.96 -4.31 -42.58
CA ASP A 42 -42.42 -5.58 -43.03
C ASP A 42 -42.51 -6.60 -41.88
N ASP A 43 -43.13 -7.73 -42.19
CA ASP A 43 -43.37 -8.87 -41.32
C ASP A 43 -42.04 -9.62 -41.08
N THR A 44 -41.42 -9.34 -39.93
CA THR A 44 -40.30 -10.17 -39.42
C THR A 44 -40.73 -10.80 -38.10
N PRO A 45 -40.49 -12.13 -37.88
CA PRO A 45 -40.90 -12.79 -36.65
C PRO A 45 -40.21 -12.20 -35.41
N ALA A 46 -41.00 -11.91 -34.37
CA ALA A 46 -40.53 -11.35 -33.11
C ALA A 46 -39.49 -12.26 -32.48
N ILE A 47 -38.28 -11.75 -32.35
CA ILE A 47 -37.26 -12.31 -31.46
C ILE A 47 -37.70 -11.90 -30.06
N GLU A 48 -38.06 -12.87 -29.22
CA GLU A 48 -38.28 -12.64 -27.79
C GLU A 48 -37.00 -12.06 -27.17
N GLU A 49 -37.03 -10.79 -26.75
CA GLU A 49 -35.98 -10.21 -25.95
C GLU A 49 -35.87 -10.99 -24.61
N PRO A 50 -34.67 -11.38 -24.19
CA PRO A 50 -34.50 -12.01 -22.91
C PRO A 50 -34.93 -11.04 -21.80
N THR A 51 -35.91 -11.47 -20.99
CA THR A 51 -36.38 -10.73 -19.81
C THR A 51 -35.18 -10.31 -18.96
N PRO A 52 -35.00 -9.03 -18.64
CA PRO A 52 -33.88 -8.61 -17.80
C PRO A 52 -33.98 -9.32 -16.45
N THR A 53 -33.00 -10.19 -16.17
CA THR A 53 -32.85 -10.82 -14.85
C THR A 53 -32.62 -9.69 -13.84
N ALA A 54 -33.47 -9.59 -12.84
CA ALA A 54 -33.34 -8.61 -11.77
C ALA A 54 -31.92 -8.69 -11.18
N PRO A 55 -31.24 -7.54 -10.93
CA PRO A 55 -29.91 -7.56 -10.36
C PRO A 55 -29.97 -8.35 -9.04
N ALA A 56 -29.05 -9.31 -8.89
CA ALA A 56 -28.90 -10.07 -7.67
C ALA A 56 -28.81 -9.09 -6.48
N THR A 57 -29.72 -9.20 -5.54
CA THR A 57 -29.73 -8.38 -4.32
C THR A 57 -28.41 -8.66 -3.61
N GLN A 58 -27.51 -7.69 -3.60
CA GLN A 58 -26.25 -7.79 -2.85
C GLN A 58 -26.58 -8.08 -1.40
N ALA A 59 -25.93 -9.10 -0.83
CA ALA A 59 -25.99 -9.32 0.60
C ALA A 59 -25.53 -8.04 1.32
N PRO A 60 -26.25 -7.57 2.36
CA PRO A 60 -25.83 -6.40 3.11
C PRO A 60 -24.41 -6.62 3.64
N LEU A 61 -23.55 -5.62 3.46
CA LEU A 61 -22.21 -5.64 4.04
C LEU A 61 -22.32 -5.93 5.56
N PRO A 62 -21.45 -6.78 6.12
CA PRO A 62 -21.47 -7.04 7.54
C PRO A 62 -21.28 -5.72 8.30
N PRO A 63 -22.00 -5.49 9.40
CA PRO A 63 -21.89 -4.26 10.16
C PRO A 63 -20.46 -4.09 10.66
N ILE A 64 -19.91 -2.86 10.53
CA ILE A 64 -18.60 -2.50 11.08
C ILE A 64 -18.61 -2.86 12.57
N GLN A 65 -17.63 -3.64 12.99
CA GLN A 65 -17.48 -4.01 14.40
C GLN A 65 -17.28 -2.74 15.24
N ALA A 66 -18.00 -2.64 16.38
CA ALA A 66 -17.80 -1.53 17.30
C ALA A 66 -16.34 -1.42 17.77
N PRO A 67 -15.87 -0.21 18.13
CA PRO A 67 -14.53 -0.03 18.67
C PRO A 67 -14.24 -0.97 19.84
N ILE A 68 -13.05 -1.54 19.87
CA ILE A 68 -12.60 -2.35 20.98
C ILE A 68 -12.27 -1.40 22.13
N ALA A 69 -13.12 -1.40 23.17
CA ALA A 69 -12.98 -0.56 24.34
C ALA A 69 -12.14 -1.21 25.45
N SER A 70 -11.15 -2.03 25.09
CA SER A 70 -10.25 -2.66 26.05
C SER A 70 -9.15 -1.70 26.49
N PRO A 71 -8.81 -1.61 27.78
CA PRO A 71 -7.72 -0.79 28.22
C PRO A 71 -6.37 -1.30 27.63
N VAL A 72 -5.55 -0.37 27.19
CA VAL A 72 -4.22 -0.68 26.66
C VAL A 72 -3.23 -0.77 27.82
N ALA A 73 -2.58 -1.92 27.99
CA ALA A 73 -1.62 -2.13 29.07
C ALA A 73 -0.51 -1.06 29.02
N GLY A 74 -0.23 -0.43 30.18
CA GLY A 74 0.71 0.68 30.32
C GLY A 74 0.13 2.07 30.01
N TYR A 75 -1.15 2.16 29.62
CA TYR A 75 -1.87 3.41 29.31
C TYR A 75 -3.16 3.52 30.14
N LEU A 76 -3.00 3.42 31.45
CA LEU A 76 -4.11 3.47 32.43
C LEU A 76 -4.13 4.80 33.21
N ASP A 77 -3.23 5.72 32.91
CA ASP A 77 -3.13 7.03 33.56
C ASP A 77 -3.53 8.13 32.58
N PRO A 78 -4.77 8.61 32.65
CA PRO A 78 -5.27 9.64 31.74
C PRO A 78 -4.66 11.03 31.97
N LEU A 79 -3.79 11.20 32.96
CA LEU A 79 -3.08 12.44 33.26
C LEU A 79 -1.59 12.36 32.96
N ARG A 80 -1.10 11.23 32.45
CA ARG A 80 0.32 11.02 32.19
C ARG A 80 0.98 12.10 31.34
N TRP A 81 0.26 12.59 30.33
CA TRP A 81 0.73 13.61 29.40
C TRP A 81 -0.19 14.84 29.39
N ASP A 82 -0.93 15.08 30.48
CA ASP A 82 -1.84 16.22 30.58
C ASP A 82 -1.13 17.54 30.25
N GLY A 83 -1.75 18.34 29.36
CA GLY A 83 -1.20 19.60 28.87
C GLY A 83 -0.05 19.48 27.85
N ARG A 84 0.51 18.28 27.59
CA ARG A 84 1.51 18.07 26.54
C ARG A 84 0.84 17.86 25.18
N SER A 85 1.46 18.36 24.12
CA SER A 85 0.93 18.20 22.76
C SER A 85 1.92 17.55 21.84
N ILE A 86 1.42 16.75 20.86
CA ILE A 86 2.20 16.24 19.75
C ILE A 86 1.49 16.51 18.42
N VAL A 87 2.29 16.63 17.35
CA VAL A 87 1.84 16.71 15.96
C VAL A 87 2.16 15.40 15.27
N VAL A 88 1.10 14.68 14.83
CA VAL A 88 1.21 13.44 14.05
C VAL A 88 0.87 13.74 12.60
N VAL A 89 1.74 13.31 11.69
CA VAL A 89 1.64 13.65 10.26
C VAL A 89 1.41 12.38 9.43
N SER A 90 0.50 12.46 8.47
CA SER A 90 0.26 11.38 7.50
C SER A 90 -0.30 11.92 6.18
N ALA A 91 -0.22 11.12 5.12
CA ALA A 91 -0.86 11.41 3.84
C ALA A 91 -2.34 10.98 3.80
N ALA A 92 -2.92 10.55 4.92
CA ALA A 92 -4.30 10.10 4.98
C ALA A 92 -5.29 11.27 4.93
N LEU A 93 -6.36 11.09 4.14
CA LEU A 93 -7.48 12.03 4.02
C LEU A 93 -8.82 11.26 4.05
N GLY A 94 -9.90 11.92 4.47
CA GLY A 94 -11.22 11.30 4.53
C GLY A 94 -11.28 10.06 5.42
N ALA A 95 -11.95 9.00 5.01
CA ALA A 95 -12.13 7.79 5.81
C ALA A 95 -10.83 7.13 6.34
N PRO A 96 -9.70 7.09 5.60
CA PRO A 96 -8.41 6.70 6.15
C PRO A 96 -7.91 7.58 7.30
N LEU A 97 -8.14 8.89 7.25
CA LEU A 97 -7.80 9.80 8.34
C LEU A 97 -8.73 9.61 9.54
N ASP A 98 -10.03 9.45 9.30
CA ASP A 98 -11.00 9.17 10.38
C ASP A 98 -10.62 7.90 11.15
N ALA A 99 -10.15 6.87 10.44
CA ALA A 99 -9.68 5.64 11.06
C ALA A 99 -8.38 5.82 11.87
N ILE A 100 -7.43 6.66 11.40
CA ILE A 100 -6.23 7.02 12.16
C ILE A 100 -6.63 7.78 13.44
N ASN A 101 -7.53 8.75 13.32
CA ASN A 101 -8.03 9.50 14.47
C ASN A 101 -8.66 8.56 15.50
N GLU A 102 -9.63 7.75 15.10
CA GLU A 102 -10.34 6.83 16.00
C GLU A 102 -9.41 5.80 16.67
N ALA A 103 -8.56 5.14 15.87
CA ALA A 103 -7.77 4.01 16.36
C ALA A 103 -6.54 4.44 17.17
N PHE A 104 -5.93 5.57 16.83
CA PHE A 104 -4.64 5.96 17.38
C PHE A 104 -4.67 7.31 18.09
N LEU A 105 -5.11 8.40 17.44
CA LEU A 105 -4.91 9.77 17.95
C LEU A 105 -5.85 10.06 19.12
N ASP A 106 -7.14 9.92 18.92
CA ASP A 106 -8.16 10.15 19.95
C ASP A 106 -8.04 9.13 21.07
N ALA A 107 -7.76 7.86 20.72
CA ALA A 107 -7.57 6.81 21.71
C ALA A 107 -6.35 7.08 22.62
N PHE A 108 -5.22 7.56 22.06
CA PHE A 108 -4.05 7.97 22.83
C PHE A 108 -4.33 9.21 23.71
N ALA A 109 -5.00 10.21 23.13
CA ALA A 109 -5.39 11.42 23.86
C ALA A 109 -6.26 11.08 25.08
N ILE A 110 -7.28 10.23 24.91
CA ILE A 110 -8.16 9.75 26.00
C ILE A 110 -7.37 8.96 27.04
N ALA A 111 -6.47 8.10 26.62
CA ALA A 111 -5.71 7.21 27.51
C ALA A 111 -4.63 7.93 28.34
N THR A 112 -4.19 9.13 27.91
CA THR A 112 -2.98 9.78 28.48
C THR A 112 -3.15 11.24 28.83
N GLY A 113 -4.24 11.91 28.39
CA GLY A 113 -4.44 13.37 28.55
C GLY A 113 -3.63 14.22 27.57
N ALA A 114 -2.88 13.63 26.66
CA ALA A 114 -2.15 14.36 25.63
C ALA A 114 -3.08 15.09 24.66
N ILE A 115 -2.63 16.22 24.14
CA ILE A 115 -3.28 16.92 23.02
C ILE A 115 -2.64 16.44 21.73
N VAL A 116 -3.36 15.64 20.94
CA VAL A 116 -2.85 15.12 19.67
C VAL A 116 -3.46 15.89 18.51
N ARG A 117 -2.61 16.38 17.60
CA ARG A 117 -3.03 17.09 16.39
C ARG A 117 -2.56 16.34 15.17
N HIS A 118 -3.47 16.13 14.21
CA HIS A 118 -3.09 15.64 12.89
C HIS A 118 -2.70 16.79 11.97
N GLN A 119 -1.69 16.56 11.14
CA GLN A 119 -1.32 17.42 10.02
C GLN A 119 -1.17 16.56 8.76
N GLU A 120 -1.66 17.06 7.63
CA GLU A 120 -1.44 16.40 6.34
C GLU A 120 0.03 16.51 5.93
N LEU A 121 0.60 15.42 5.38
CA LEU A 121 1.97 15.38 4.88
C LEU A 121 2.20 16.37 3.71
N GLY A 122 1.13 16.73 2.98
CA GLY A 122 1.15 17.72 1.93
C GLY A 122 1.76 17.20 0.61
N ARG A 123 1.82 18.09 -0.37
CA ARG A 123 2.35 17.77 -1.71
C ARG A 123 3.86 17.55 -1.73
N ASP A 124 4.57 18.26 -0.88
CA ASP A 124 6.02 18.17 -0.79
C ASP A 124 6.47 16.89 -0.07
N GLY A 125 5.49 16.15 0.47
CA GLY A 125 5.71 14.82 1.01
C GLY A 125 6.83 14.81 2.05
N LEU A 126 7.74 13.85 1.90
CA LEU A 126 8.84 13.65 2.85
C LEU A 126 9.96 14.70 2.73
N SER A 127 10.00 15.51 1.65
CA SER A 127 10.94 16.63 1.57
C SER A 127 10.70 17.67 2.66
N SER A 128 9.43 17.88 3.04
CA SER A 128 9.09 18.77 4.18
C SER A 128 9.67 18.28 5.51
N LEU A 129 9.75 16.97 5.74
CA LEU A 129 10.41 16.42 6.93
C LEU A 129 11.91 16.75 6.90
N ILE A 130 12.54 16.55 5.76
CA ILE A 130 13.96 16.81 5.57
C ILE A 130 14.26 18.31 5.77
N ASP A 131 13.46 19.20 5.15
CA ASP A 131 13.63 20.65 5.24
C ASP A 131 13.48 21.15 6.68
N GLN A 132 12.53 20.65 7.46
CA GLN A 132 12.39 20.98 8.88
C GLN A 132 13.63 20.58 9.68
N VAL A 133 14.16 19.39 9.46
CA VAL A 133 15.35 18.92 10.19
C VAL A 133 16.61 19.69 9.77
N GLU A 134 16.76 20.02 8.49
CA GLU A 134 17.90 20.81 7.99
C GLU A 134 17.88 22.26 8.49
N SER A 135 16.68 22.86 8.55
CA SER A 135 16.53 24.22 9.09
C SER A 135 16.66 24.30 10.61
N GLY A 136 16.47 23.16 11.31
CA GLY A 136 16.38 23.11 12.78
C GLY A 136 15.04 23.61 13.33
N GLU A 137 14.04 23.84 12.47
CA GLU A 137 12.70 24.28 12.84
C GLU A 137 11.70 23.12 12.74
N VAL A 138 11.94 22.07 13.52
CA VAL A 138 11.09 20.86 13.52
C VAL A 138 9.83 21.12 14.31
N VAL A 139 8.66 20.95 13.65
CA VAL A 139 7.33 21.09 14.27
C VAL A 139 6.55 19.79 14.31
N TRP A 140 7.01 18.76 13.60
CA TRP A 140 6.42 17.43 13.59
C TRP A 140 7.04 16.56 14.68
N ASP A 141 6.19 15.80 15.40
CA ASP A 141 6.64 14.88 16.43
C ASP A 141 6.67 13.44 15.93
N VAL A 142 5.68 13.03 15.14
CA VAL A 142 5.58 11.68 14.55
C VAL A 142 5.12 11.78 13.11
N ALA A 143 5.69 10.99 12.22
CA ALA A 143 5.19 10.86 10.85
C ALA A 143 4.89 9.39 10.52
N LEU A 144 3.80 9.18 9.77
CA LEU A 144 3.45 7.91 9.16
C LEU A 144 3.89 7.91 7.71
N ILE A 145 4.90 7.11 7.38
CA ILE A 145 5.52 7.09 6.06
C ILE A 145 5.59 5.65 5.51
N PRO A 146 5.70 5.46 4.18
CA PRO A 146 5.98 4.13 3.62
C PRO A 146 7.24 3.52 4.25
N THR A 147 7.18 2.25 4.62
CA THR A 147 8.30 1.56 5.26
C THR A 147 9.55 1.55 4.38
N GLU A 148 9.36 1.47 3.08
CA GLU A 148 10.44 1.52 2.08
C GLU A 148 11.24 2.83 2.08
N ASP A 149 10.71 3.88 2.70
CA ASP A 149 11.33 5.20 2.75
C ASP A 149 12.11 5.45 4.06
N VAL A 150 11.93 4.58 5.07
CA VAL A 150 12.56 4.76 6.38
C VAL A 150 14.10 4.71 6.29
N LEU A 151 14.64 3.68 5.64
CA LEU A 151 16.10 3.52 5.55
C LEU A 151 16.78 4.62 4.73
N PRO A 152 16.27 5.03 3.54
CA PRO A 152 16.84 6.15 2.79
C PRO A 152 16.86 7.46 3.59
N ILE A 153 15.78 7.76 4.34
CA ILE A 153 15.71 8.97 5.17
C ILE A 153 16.66 8.87 6.38
N ALA A 154 16.75 7.69 7.00
CA ALA A 154 17.64 7.45 8.12
C ALA A 154 19.12 7.60 7.75
N GLN A 155 19.53 7.20 6.54
CA GLN A 155 20.88 7.39 6.01
C GLN A 155 21.28 8.88 5.96
N GLY A 156 20.32 9.78 5.68
CA GLY A 156 20.50 11.23 5.77
C GLY A 156 20.51 11.78 7.19
N THR A 157 20.38 10.94 8.22
CA THR A 157 20.30 11.32 9.64
C THR A 157 19.11 12.22 10.01
N TYR A 158 18.00 12.10 9.28
CA TYR A 158 16.81 12.93 9.50
C TYR A 158 15.83 12.37 10.54
N LEU A 159 16.07 11.16 11.03
CA LEU A 159 15.19 10.47 11.99
C LEU A 159 15.87 10.25 13.34
N THR A 160 15.05 10.24 14.38
CA THR A 160 15.44 9.81 15.75
C THR A 160 15.37 8.28 15.82
N ALA A 161 16.35 7.67 16.49
CA ALA A 161 16.31 6.22 16.75
C ALA A 161 15.12 5.87 17.66
N ILE A 162 14.45 4.76 17.37
CA ILE A 162 13.38 4.22 18.20
C ILE A 162 14.00 3.61 19.47
N ASP A 163 13.51 4.03 20.62
CA ASP A 163 13.91 3.44 21.90
C ASP A 163 13.04 2.21 22.23
N TYR A 164 13.55 1.04 21.93
CA TYR A 164 12.87 -0.23 22.21
C TYR A 164 12.83 -0.62 23.71
N ASN A 165 13.39 0.21 24.61
CA ASN A 165 13.06 0.10 26.04
C ASN A 165 11.70 0.78 26.36
N VAL A 166 11.23 1.66 25.48
CA VAL A 166 9.92 2.33 25.58
C VAL A 166 8.91 1.66 24.66
N VAL A 167 9.27 1.43 23.39
CA VAL A 167 8.43 0.75 22.40
C VAL A 167 8.54 -0.75 22.59
N ASN A 168 7.47 -1.38 23.03
CA ASN A 168 7.45 -2.84 23.25
C ASN A 168 7.31 -3.55 21.89
N ASP A 169 8.32 -4.30 21.52
CA ASP A 169 8.47 -5.03 20.27
C ASP A 169 8.11 -6.52 20.34
N ALA A 170 7.82 -7.06 21.53
CA ALA A 170 7.69 -8.51 21.76
C ALA A 170 6.68 -9.22 20.85
N ASP A 171 5.59 -8.53 20.51
CA ASP A 171 4.52 -9.08 19.67
C ASP A 171 4.53 -8.52 18.25
N LEU A 172 5.54 -7.76 17.86
CA LEU A 172 5.67 -7.20 16.51
C LEU A 172 6.36 -8.18 15.55
N TYR A 173 6.19 -7.97 14.25
CA TYR A 173 6.93 -8.70 13.23
C TYR A 173 8.37 -8.18 13.18
N PRO A 174 9.40 -9.05 13.26
CA PRO A 174 10.80 -8.64 13.24
C PRO A 174 11.18 -7.80 12.03
N GLU A 175 10.56 -8.09 10.88
CA GLU A 175 10.77 -7.38 9.61
C GLU A 175 10.32 -5.91 9.66
N LEU A 176 9.52 -5.54 10.64
CA LEU A 176 9.01 -4.19 10.83
C LEU A 176 9.75 -3.41 11.94
N LEU A 177 10.76 -4.02 12.54
CA LEU A 177 11.59 -3.41 13.58
C LEU A 177 12.85 -2.81 12.94
N MET A 178 12.90 -1.50 12.85
CA MET A 178 14.04 -0.77 12.29
C MET A 178 14.63 0.17 13.35
N GLN A 179 15.89 0.51 13.22
CA GLN A 179 16.56 1.44 14.15
C GLN A 179 15.85 2.80 14.23
N HIS A 180 15.28 3.29 13.12
CA HIS A 180 14.70 4.63 13.03
C HIS A 180 13.21 4.65 12.65
N GLY A 181 12.55 3.51 12.76
CA GLY A 181 11.12 3.39 12.50
C GLY A 181 10.58 2.06 12.98
N VAL A 182 9.29 2.00 13.19
CA VAL A 182 8.58 0.77 13.54
C VAL A 182 7.29 0.67 12.73
N GLY A 183 6.96 -0.53 12.26
CA GLY A 183 5.76 -0.75 11.46
C GLY A 183 4.49 -0.23 12.13
N ALA A 184 3.61 0.36 11.33
CA ALA A 184 2.33 0.90 11.75
C ALA A 184 1.15 0.07 11.23
N ARG A 185 1.26 -0.43 10.00
CA ARG A 185 0.24 -1.22 9.31
C ARG A 185 0.84 -1.99 8.14
N LEU A 186 0.21 -3.11 7.80
CA LEU A 186 0.63 -3.99 6.71
C LEU A 186 -0.40 -4.01 5.57
N TYR A 187 0.08 -4.14 4.36
CA TYR A 187 -0.68 -4.57 3.19
C TYR A 187 0.17 -5.53 2.36
N SER A 188 -0.44 -6.21 1.41
CA SER A 188 0.30 -7.03 0.46
C SER A 188 0.02 -6.56 -0.96
N THR A 189 1.01 -6.65 -1.84
CA THR A 189 0.79 -6.64 -3.28
C THR A 189 0.55 -8.07 -3.72
N VAL A 190 -0.63 -8.33 -4.26
CA VAL A 190 -1.16 -9.66 -4.59
C VAL A 190 -1.66 -9.69 -6.03
N ILE A 191 -1.86 -10.88 -6.58
CA ILE A 191 -2.63 -11.04 -7.82
C ILE A 191 -4.10 -10.78 -7.51
N VAL A 192 -4.76 -9.99 -8.35
CA VAL A 192 -6.21 -9.73 -8.26
C VAL A 192 -6.84 -10.19 -9.57
N TYR A 193 -7.96 -10.91 -9.46
CA TYR A 193 -8.70 -11.48 -10.58
C TYR A 193 -10.22 -11.33 -10.38
N PRO A 194 -11.04 -11.45 -11.46
CA PRO A 194 -12.49 -11.35 -11.37
C PRO A 194 -13.07 -12.46 -10.47
N ALA A 195 -13.95 -12.10 -9.53
CA ALA A 195 -14.54 -13.06 -8.58
C ALA A 195 -15.35 -14.18 -9.25
N GLN A 196 -15.84 -13.97 -10.48
CA GLN A 196 -16.57 -14.95 -11.26
C GLN A 196 -15.67 -15.89 -12.10
N LEU A 197 -14.34 -15.75 -12.01
CA LEU A 197 -13.43 -16.61 -12.74
C LEU A 197 -13.56 -18.06 -12.24
N THR A 198 -13.73 -19.01 -13.16
CA THR A 198 -13.99 -20.43 -12.82
C THR A 198 -12.74 -21.11 -12.23
N GLU A 199 -11.57 -20.78 -12.76
CA GLU A 199 -10.29 -21.29 -12.31
C GLU A 199 -9.48 -20.13 -11.71
N SER A 200 -9.07 -20.27 -10.46
CA SER A 200 -8.26 -19.25 -9.78
C SER A 200 -6.79 -19.42 -10.13
N PRO A 201 -6.04 -18.32 -10.36
CA PRO A 201 -4.59 -18.40 -10.49
C PRO A 201 -3.97 -18.89 -9.17
N ASN A 202 -2.93 -19.75 -9.25
CA ASN A 202 -2.26 -20.28 -8.06
C ASN A 202 -1.04 -19.45 -7.62
N GLY A 203 -0.47 -18.68 -8.54
CA GLY A 203 0.71 -17.87 -8.29
C GLY A 203 1.10 -17.00 -9.49
N TRP A 204 2.32 -16.46 -9.43
CA TRP A 204 2.79 -15.54 -10.47
C TRP A 204 3.11 -16.25 -11.80
N ASP A 205 3.41 -17.55 -11.80
CA ASP A 205 3.53 -18.36 -13.03
C ASP A 205 2.21 -18.38 -13.83
N ASP A 206 1.08 -18.52 -13.16
CA ASP A 206 -0.24 -18.41 -13.77
C ASP A 206 -0.53 -16.97 -14.27
N PHE A 207 -0.06 -15.96 -13.54
CA PHE A 207 -0.17 -14.56 -14.01
C PHE A 207 0.59 -14.33 -15.33
N TRP A 208 1.72 -15.01 -15.55
CA TRP A 208 2.48 -14.95 -16.79
C TRP A 208 1.93 -15.85 -17.90
N ASN A 209 1.03 -16.77 -17.58
CA ASN A 209 0.43 -17.69 -18.55
C ASN A 209 -0.76 -17.02 -19.28
N LEU A 210 -0.47 -16.38 -20.41
CA LEU A 210 -1.47 -15.68 -21.22
C LEU A 210 -2.46 -16.64 -21.92
N ASP A 211 -2.09 -17.90 -22.13
CA ASP A 211 -2.93 -18.90 -22.75
C ASP A 211 -3.98 -19.46 -21.78
N LEU A 212 -3.61 -19.67 -20.51
CA LEU A 212 -4.50 -20.20 -19.48
C LEU A 212 -5.46 -19.12 -18.96
N PHE A 213 -4.92 -17.97 -18.64
CA PHE A 213 -5.69 -16.82 -18.17
C PHE A 213 -5.69 -15.73 -19.25
N GLY A 214 -6.71 -15.70 -20.09
CA GLY A 214 -6.84 -14.75 -21.17
C GLY A 214 -6.92 -13.27 -20.69
N GLY A 215 -6.83 -12.34 -21.65
CA GLY A 215 -6.86 -10.92 -21.39
C GLY A 215 -5.49 -10.31 -21.06
N SER A 216 -5.44 -8.99 -20.97
CA SER A 216 -4.23 -8.27 -20.62
C SER A 216 -3.88 -8.43 -19.14
N ARG A 217 -2.68 -7.99 -18.79
CA ARG A 217 -2.17 -7.92 -17.42
C ARG A 217 -2.10 -6.46 -16.99
N ALA A 218 -2.17 -6.23 -15.68
CA ALA A 218 -1.86 -4.92 -15.12
C ALA A 218 -0.76 -5.05 -14.07
N LEU A 219 0.37 -4.39 -14.28
CA LEU A 219 1.50 -4.33 -13.35
C LEU A 219 1.77 -2.88 -12.93
N ARG A 220 2.30 -2.71 -11.72
CA ARG A 220 2.69 -1.39 -11.26
C ARG A 220 3.89 -0.89 -12.07
N ARG A 221 3.86 0.38 -12.51
CA ARG A 221 4.99 1.08 -13.11
C ARG A 221 6.05 1.40 -12.05
N SER A 222 6.67 0.36 -11.55
CA SER A 222 7.70 0.42 -10.52
C SER A 222 8.52 -0.86 -10.56
N PRO A 223 9.85 -0.83 -10.40
CA PRO A 223 10.64 -2.04 -10.27
C PRO A 223 10.31 -2.82 -9.00
N ILE A 224 9.91 -2.10 -7.91
CA ILE A 224 9.57 -2.70 -6.60
C ILE A 224 8.30 -3.55 -6.75
N GLY A 225 8.40 -4.79 -6.41
CA GLY A 225 7.37 -5.82 -6.58
C GLY A 225 7.38 -6.41 -7.99
N THR A 226 7.44 -5.60 -9.04
CA THR A 226 7.37 -6.06 -10.43
C THR A 226 8.56 -6.97 -10.80
N LEU A 227 9.78 -6.66 -10.33
CA LEU A 227 10.96 -7.52 -10.58
C LEU A 227 10.90 -8.81 -9.76
N GLU A 228 10.46 -8.75 -8.50
CA GLU A 228 10.25 -9.92 -7.66
C GLU A 228 9.20 -10.86 -8.28
N PHE A 229 8.07 -10.33 -8.72
CA PHE A 229 7.01 -11.12 -9.33
C PHE A 229 7.43 -11.75 -10.65
N ALA A 230 8.26 -11.07 -11.44
CA ALA A 230 8.83 -11.62 -12.66
C ALA A 230 9.77 -12.81 -12.39
N LEU A 231 10.53 -12.75 -11.29
CA LEU A 231 11.39 -13.86 -10.86
C LEU A 231 10.58 -15.03 -10.31
N LEU A 232 9.54 -14.77 -9.50
CA LEU A 232 8.63 -15.82 -9.03
C LEU A 232 7.93 -16.52 -10.20
N ALA A 233 7.47 -15.75 -11.19
CA ALA A 233 6.86 -16.29 -12.41
C ALA A 233 7.84 -17.13 -13.26
N ASP A 234 9.13 -16.87 -13.11
CA ASP A 234 10.20 -17.65 -13.78
C ASP A 234 10.74 -18.79 -12.90
N GLY A 235 10.05 -19.12 -11.80
CA GLY A 235 10.33 -20.26 -10.94
C GLY A 235 11.43 -20.04 -9.90
N VAL A 236 11.83 -18.80 -9.62
CA VAL A 236 12.70 -18.47 -8.48
C VAL A 236 11.88 -18.60 -7.21
N SER A 237 12.36 -19.34 -6.22
CA SER A 237 11.67 -19.47 -4.93
C SER A 237 11.84 -18.21 -4.06
N ILE A 238 10.90 -17.97 -3.15
CA ILE A 238 10.87 -16.78 -2.28
C ILE A 238 12.19 -16.61 -1.50
N ASP A 239 12.75 -17.71 -0.99
CA ASP A 239 14.01 -17.72 -0.23
C ASP A 239 15.25 -17.42 -1.08
N GLN A 240 15.14 -17.44 -2.41
CA GLN A 240 16.21 -17.16 -3.37
C GLN A 240 16.02 -15.87 -4.15
N LEU A 241 15.02 -15.06 -3.80
CA LEU A 241 14.73 -13.81 -4.52
C LEU A 241 15.87 -12.80 -4.46
N TYR A 242 16.50 -12.66 -3.29
CA TYR A 242 17.51 -11.62 -3.09
C TYR A 242 18.93 -12.16 -2.93
N PRO A 243 19.94 -11.50 -3.57
CA PRO A 243 19.81 -10.32 -4.42
C PRO A 243 19.06 -10.64 -5.71
N LEU A 244 18.27 -9.69 -6.24
CA LEU A 244 17.49 -9.89 -7.46
C LEU A 244 18.40 -10.16 -8.67
N ASP A 245 18.16 -11.24 -9.41
CA ASP A 245 18.71 -11.45 -10.75
C ASP A 245 17.95 -10.56 -11.74
N THR A 246 18.41 -9.33 -11.89
CA THR A 246 17.72 -8.31 -12.70
C THR A 246 17.69 -8.66 -14.19
N VAL A 247 18.72 -9.33 -14.71
CA VAL A 247 18.75 -9.79 -16.10
C VAL A 247 17.63 -10.79 -16.35
N ARG A 248 17.50 -11.77 -15.47
CA ARG A 248 16.44 -12.78 -15.51
C ARG A 248 15.06 -12.17 -15.32
N ALA A 249 14.92 -11.22 -14.39
CA ALA A 249 13.65 -10.53 -14.14
C ALA A 249 13.17 -9.75 -15.38
N PHE A 250 14.02 -8.97 -16.02
CA PHE A 250 13.67 -8.25 -17.26
C PHE A 250 13.36 -9.20 -18.42
N ALA A 251 14.14 -10.28 -18.59
CA ALA A 251 13.83 -11.31 -19.60
C ALA A 251 12.47 -11.99 -19.35
N SER A 252 12.08 -12.18 -18.09
CA SER A 252 10.75 -12.67 -17.72
C SER A 252 9.68 -11.64 -18.07
N LEU A 253 9.87 -10.36 -17.76
CA LEU A 253 8.95 -9.27 -18.09
C LEU A 253 8.74 -9.12 -19.61
N ASP A 254 9.76 -9.33 -20.42
CA ASP A 254 9.64 -9.29 -21.88
C ASP A 254 8.59 -10.27 -22.43
N ARG A 255 8.35 -11.39 -21.74
CA ARG A 255 7.35 -12.41 -22.16
C ARG A 255 5.90 -11.90 -22.07
N VAL A 256 5.62 -10.94 -21.20
CA VAL A 256 4.26 -10.42 -20.96
C VAL A 256 4.13 -8.93 -21.29
N ARG A 257 5.21 -8.29 -21.72
CA ARG A 257 5.28 -6.84 -21.95
C ARG A 257 4.15 -6.32 -22.82
N ASP A 258 3.96 -6.92 -23.99
CA ASP A 258 2.99 -6.45 -24.98
C ASP A 258 1.54 -6.69 -24.55
N ALA A 259 1.32 -7.55 -23.55
CA ALA A 259 0.03 -7.83 -22.94
C ALA A 259 -0.17 -7.09 -21.60
N THR A 260 0.75 -6.18 -21.21
CA THR A 260 0.73 -5.54 -19.91
C THR A 260 0.43 -4.06 -19.99
N GLU A 261 -0.57 -3.63 -19.21
CA GLU A 261 -0.86 -2.24 -18.90
C GLU A 261 -0.13 -1.83 -17.61
N PHE A 262 0.69 -0.78 -17.67
CA PHE A 262 1.42 -0.28 -16.50
C PHE A 262 0.66 0.86 -15.83
N TYR A 263 0.33 0.70 -14.55
CA TYR A 263 -0.39 1.67 -13.75
C TYR A 263 0.51 2.34 -12.69
N GLU A 264 0.11 3.55 -12.24
CA GLU A 264 0.86 4.32 -11.24
C GLU A 264 0.10 4.45 -9.91
N ASP A 265 -1.23 4.50 -9.91
CA ASP A 265 -2.04 4.69 -8.71
C ASP A 265 -2.68 3.38 -8.20
N GLY A 266 -3.01 3.34 -6.91
CA GLY A 266 -3.49 2.12 -6.27
C GLY A 266 -4.95 1.74 -6.57
N LYS A 267 -5.73 2.54 -7.31
CA LYS A 267 -7.13 2.23 -7.65
C LYS A 267 -7.24 1.58 -9.03
N THR A 268 -6.43 2.04 -9.95
CA THR A 268 -6.45 1.64 -11.37
C THR A 268 -6.38 0.11 -11.57
N PRO A 269 -5.51 -0.67 -10.92
CA PRO A 269 -5.41 -2.11 -11.22
C PRO A 269 -6.68 -2.88 -10.88
N VAL A 270 -7.33 -2.53 -9.79
CA VAL A 270 -8.60 -3.16 -9.39
C VAL A 270 -9.73 -2.76 -10.34
N GLU A 271 -9.75 -1.50 -10.78
CA GLU A 271 -10.71 -1.02 -11.77
C GLU A 271 -10.52 -1.72 -13.12
N PHE A 272 -9.29 -1.96 -13.56
CA PHE A 272 -9.01 -2.69 -14.80
C PHE A 272 -9.56 -4.12 -14.75
N VAL A 273 -9.41 -4.82 -13.62
CA VAL A 273 -9.99 -6.17 -13.44
C VAL A 273 -11.53 -6.08 -13.40
N ARG A 274 -12.09 -5.13 -12.65
CA ARG A 274 -13.54 -4.96 -12.50
C ARG A 274 -14.24 -4.67 -13.83
N THR A 275 -13.61 -3.91 -14.72
CA THR A 275 -14.15 -3.53 -16.04
C THR A 275 -13.80 -4.52 -17.14
N GLY A 276 -12.97 -5.52 -16.87
CA GLY A 276 -12.47 -6.48 -17.87
C GLY A 276 -11.39 -5.89 -18.80
N GLN A 277 -10.81 -4.74 -18.45
CA GLN A 277 -9.67 -4.17 -19.18
C GLN A 277 -8.41 -5.01 -18.94
N ALA A 278 -8.24 -5.57 -17.73
CA ALA A 278 -7.23 -6.57 -17.44
C ALA A 278 -7.88 -7.88 -16.99
N GLY A 279 -7.33 -9.03 -17.43
CA GLY A 279 -7.73 -10.34 -16.93
C GLY A 279 -7.20 -10.57 -15.52
N LEU A 280 -5.95 -10.22 -15.27
CA LEU A 280 -5.29 -10.29 -13.96
C LEU A 280 -4.50 -9.00 -13.70
N ALA A 281 -4.42 -8.58 -12.43
CA ALA A 281 -3.63 -7.41 -12.02
C ALA A 281 -2.80 -7.69 -10.78
N SER A 282 -1.63 -7.06 -10.65
CA SER A 282 -1.01 -6.88 -9.35
C SER A 282 -1.71 -5.71 -8.64
N ALA A 283 -2.10 -5.85 -7.38
CA ALA A 283 -2.76 -4.75 -6.66
C ALA A 283 -2.52 -4.84 -5.15
N TRP A 284 -2.69 -3.72 -4.46
CA TRP A 284 -2.64 -3.72 -3.00
C TRP A 284 -3.90 -4.37 -2.42
N SER A 285 -3.71 -5.34 -1.54
CA SER A 285 -4.78 -6.14 -0.92
C SER A 285 -5.89 -5.29 -0.26
N VAL A 286 -5.52 -4.17 0.33
CA VAL A 286 -6.47 -3.24 0.94
C VAL A 286 -7.48 -2.64 -0.05
N ARG A 287 -7.18 -2.67 -1.35
CA ARG A 287 -8.09 -2.21 -2.40
C ARG A 287 -9.14 -3.23 -2.76
N THR A 288 -8.88 -4.51 -2.54
CA THR A 288 -9.85 -5.59 -2.81
C THR A 288 -10.95 -5.68 -1.76
N ALA A 289 -10.71 -5.13 -0.57
CA ALA A 289 -11.67 -5.12 0.54
C ALA A 289 -12.61 -3.90 0.56
N LEU A 290 -12.49 -2.99 -0.42
CA LEU A 290 -13.39 -1.85 -0.51
C LEU A 290 -14.83 -2.31 -0.79
N PRO A 291 -15.86 -1.65 -0.19
CA PRO A 291 -17.27 -2.09 -0.27
C PRO A 291 -17.80 -2.23 -1.69
N ASP A 292 -17.36 -1.37 -2.61
CA ASP A 292 -17.74 -1.36 -4.03
C ASP A 292 -16.94 -2.34 -4.90
N VAL A 293 -16.00 -3.06 -4.31
CA VAL A 293 -15.03 -3.91 -5.01
C VAL A 293 -15.08 -5.36 -4.53
N VAL A 294 -15.25 -5.59 -3.23
CA VAL A 294 -15.06 -6.89 -2.55
C VAL A 294 -15.86 -8.07 -3.13
N SER A 295 -17.00 -7.80 -3.76
CA SER A 295 -17.81 -8.83 -4.43
C SER A 295 -17.44 -9.08 -5.90
N LEU A 296 -16.57 -8.26 -6.47
CA LEU A 296 -16.26 -8.22 -7.91
C LEU A 296 -14.89 -8.78 -8.24
N VAL A 297 -13.99 -8.72 -7.29
CA VAL A 297 -12.61 -9.22 -7.46
C VAL A 297 -12.16 -10.07 -6.27
N THR A 298 -11.22 -10.96 -6.52
CA THR A 298 -10.65 -11.86 -5.49
C THR A 298 -9.12 -11.69 -5.48
N PRO A 299 -8.49 -11.59 -4.30
CA PRO A 299 -7.03 -11.63 -4.17
C PRO A 299 -6.52 -13.07 -4.15
N GLN A 300 -5.39 -13.33 -4.82
CA GLN A 300 -4.56 -14.52 -4.66
C GLN A 300 -3.31 -14.16 -3.88
N TRP A 301 -3.10 -14.82 -2.74
CA TRP A 301 -2.08 -14.45 -1.77
C TRP A 301 -0.71 -15.11 -1.98
N SER A 302 -0.66 -16.24 -2.70
CA SER A 302 0.59 -16.98 -2.94
C SER A 302 1.63 -16.13 -3.69
N GLY A 303 2.81 -16.00 -3.14
CA GLY A 303 3.86 -15.13 -3.67
C GLY A 303 3.57 -13.64 -3.50
N GLY A 304 2.57 -13.26 -2.69
CA GLY A 304 2.30 -11.87 -2.37
C GLY A 304 3.46 -11.19 -1.63
N MET A 305 3.72 -9.93 -1.92
CA MET A 305 4.75 -9.14 -1.26
C MET A 305 4.15 -8.28 -0.17
N LEU A 306 4.49 -8.61 1.09
CA LEU A 306 4.12 -7.83 2.27
C LEU A 306 4.90 -6.52 2.30
N ALA A 307 4.19 -5.43 2.40
CA ALA A 307 4.69 -4.08 2.53
C ALA A 307 3.90 -3.34 3.63
N GLY A 308 4.28 -2.13 3.96
CA GLY A 308 3.58 -1.40 5.00
C GLY A 308 4.00 0.05 5.11
N ASP A 309 3.40 0.72 6.08
CA ASP A 309 3.83 2.02 6.55
C ASP A 309 4.42 1.91 7.95
N SER A 310 5.26 2.86 8.29
CA SER A 310 5.97 2.90 9.57
C SER A 310 5.80 4.24 10.26
N TRP A 311 5.73 4.19 11.59
CA TRP A 311 5.89 5.36 12.45
C TRP A 311 7.37 5.73 12.54
N VAL A 312 7.67 6.99 12.29
CA VAL A 312 9.01 7.59 12.46
C VAL A 312 8.92 8.87 13.27
N ILE A 313 10.02 9.23 13.92
CA ILE A 313 10.16 10.46 14.71
C ILE A 313 11.22 11.32 14.03
N PRO A 314 10.90 12.53 13.53
CA PRO A 314 11.91 13.42 12.98
C PRO A 314 12.99 13.76 13.99
N ARG A 315 14.24 13.87 13.55
CA ARG A 315 15.32 14.33 14.42
C ARG A 315 15.08 15.79 14.83
N GLY A 316 15.11 16.03 16.14
CA GLY A 316 14.80 17.37 16.68
C GLY A 316 13.32 17.59 16.98
N ALA A 317 12.49 16.55 16.89
CA ALA A 317 11.09 16.60 17.30
C ALA A 317 10.94 17.21 18.72
N PRO A 318 10.05 18.21 18.89
CA PRO A 318 9.99 18.97 20.16
C PRO A 318 9.49 18.15 21.36
N ASN A 319 8.73 17.07 21.11
CA ASN A 319 8.13 16.25 22.16
C ASN A 319 8.47 14.77 21.98
N THR A 320 9.76 14.44 21.80
CA THR A 320 10.24 13.08 21.50
C THR A 320 9.79 12.03 22.53
N ASP A 321 9.69 12.39 23.82
CA ASP A 321 9.22 11.49 24.88
C ASP A 321 7.75 11.11 24.73
N VAL A 322 6.88 12.08 24.42
CA VAL A 322 5.46 11.84 24.14
C VAL A 322 5.29 11.11 22.80
N ALA A 323 6.08 11.48 21.79
CA ALA A 323 6.10 10.84 20.48
C ALA A 323 6.46 9.35 20.59
N MET A 324 7.50 9.01 21.37
CA MET A 324 7.90 7.62 21.61
C MET A 324 6.79 6.84 22.35
N SER A 325 6.13 7.50 23.33
CA SER A 325 4.97 6.91 24.03
C SER A 325 3.79 6.69 23.07
N PHE A 326 3.53 7.61 22.14
CA PHE A 326 2.50 7.44 21.12
C PHE A 326 2.81 6.26 20.20
N VAL A 327 4.03 6.16 19.70
CA VAL A 327 4.47 5.05 18.84
C VAL A 327 4.27 3.71 19.55
N ASN A 328 4.69 3.61 20.83
CA ASN A 328 4.44 2.41 21.63
C ASN A 328 2.93 2.12 21.79
N PHE A 329 2.09 3.14 21.99
CA PHE A 329 0.64 2.95 22.07
C PHE A 329 0.07 2.43 20.75
N ALA A 330 0.41 3.08 19.63
CA ALA A 330 -0.13 2.79 18.32
C ALA A 330 0.22 1.37 17.82
N THR A 331 1.34 0.81 18.27
CA THR A 331 1.78 -0.55 17.95
C THR A 331 1.24 -1.64 18.89
N ARG A 332 0.42 -1.28 19.90
CA ARG A 332 -0.22 -2.27 20.79
C ARG A 332 -1.36 -2.98 20.09
N ALA A 333 -1.72 -4.16 20.59
CA ALA A 333 -2.71 -5.04 19.97
C ALA A 333 -4.08 -4.36 19.75
N VAL A 334 -4.62 -3.65 20.76
CA VAL A 334 -5.95 -3.04 20.66
C VAL A 334 -6.00 -1.87 19.65
N PRO A 335 -5.12 -0.85 19.69
CA PRO A 335 -5.11 0.21 18.68
C PRO A 335 -4.88 -0.33 17.27
N SER A 336 -3.96 -1.29 17.11
CA SER A 336 -3.68 -1.93 15.83
C SER A 336 -4.90 -2.68 15.28
N ALA A 337 -5.61 -3.44 16.13
CA ALA A 337 -6.86 -4.12 15.75
C ALA A 337 -7.97 -3.12 15.40
N ASN A 338 -8.11 -2.03 16.16
CA ASN A 338 -9.10 -0.98 15.85
C ASN A 338 -8.87 -0.37 14.47
N TYR A 339 -7.62 -0.08 14.11
CA TYR A 339 -7.32 0.42 12.77
C TYR A 339 -7.62 -0.60 11.68
N SER A 340 -7.21 -1.86 11.91
CA SER A 340 -7.40 -2.96 10.95
C SER A 340 -8.87 -3.20 10.62
N ARG A 341 -9.78 -3.19 11.62
CA ARG A 341 -11.22 -3.34 11.37
C ARG A 341 -11.84 -2.23 10.53
N LEU A 342 -11.25 -1.02 10.55
CA LEU A 342 -11.74 0.15 9.82
C LEU A 342 -11.22 0.24 8.39
N GLN A 343 -9.98 -0.23 8.14
CA GLN A 343 -9.28 0.01 6.89
C GLN A 343 -8.75 -1.26 6.21
N ASN A 344 -8.99 -2.43 6.78
CA ASN A 344 -8.53 -3.74 6.28
C ASN A 344 -7.01 -3.84 6.03
N PHE A 345 -6.20 -3.01 6.70
CA PHE A 345 -4.77 -3.23 6.79
C PHE A 345 -4.45 -4.33 7.79
N GLY A 346 -3.46 -5.14 7.53
CA GLY A 346 -2.95 -6.10 8.50
C GLY A 346 -2.37 -5.39 9.72
N PRO A 347 -2.71 -5.82 10.94
CA PRO A 347 -2.11 -5.29 12.16
C PRO A 347 -0.63 -5.67 12.27
N VAL A 348 0.19 -4.75 12.79
CA VAL A 348 1.61 -5.01 13.02
C VAL A 348 1.88 -5.79 14.30
N ASN A 349 0.91 -5.81 15.20
CA ASN A 349 0.96 -6.58 16.44
C ASN A 349 0.25 -7.92 16.24
N LYS A 350 0.97 -9.03 16.41
CA LYS A 350 0.44 -10.39 16.22
C LYS A 350 -0.76 -10.69 17.13
N GLY A 351 -0.76 -10.15 18.36
CA GLY A 351 -1.87 -10.29 19.31
C GLY A 351 -3.14 -9.55 18.91
N ALA A 352 -3.07 -8.64 17.93
CA ALA A 352 -4.23 -7.86 17.48
C ALA A 352 -5.28 -8.73 16.78
N LEU A 353 -4.87 -9.81 16.09
CA LEU A 353 -5.78 -10.70 15.37
C LEU A 353 -6.83 -11.34 16.31
N ALA A 354 -6.48 -11.58 17.58
CA ALA A 354 -7.40 -12.12 18.58
C ALA A 354 -8.57 -11.19 18.94
N PHE A 355 -8.48 -9.91 18.59
CA PHE A 355 -9.52 -8.90 18.83
C PHE A 355 -10.42 -8.66 17.60
N LEU A 356 -10.16 -9.35 16.50
CA LEU A 356 -10.88 -9.18 15.23
C LEU A 356 -11.79 -10.38 14.97
N ARG A 357 -12.86 -10.15 14.22
CA ARG A 357 -13.74 -11.23 13.76
C ARG A 357 -13.02 -12.07 12.70
N ASP A 358 -13.38 -13.34 12.62
CA ASP A 358 -12.75 -14.30 11.69
C ASP A 358 -12.86 -13.87 10.22
N ASP A 359 -14.00 -13.28 9.81
CA ASP A 359 -14.19 -12.79 8.44
C ASP A 359 -13.26 -11.62 8.09
N ILE A 360 -12.97 -10.75 9.06
CA ILE A 360 -12.01 -9.67 8.92
C ILE A 360 -10.59 -10.24 8.83
N VAL A 361 -10.24 -11.15 9.73
CA VAL A 361 -8.93 -11.82 9.75
C VAL A 361 -8.67 -12.56 8.43
N ALA A 362 -9.67 -13.25 7.89
CA ALA A 362 -9.56 -13.99 6.63
C ALA A 362 -9.30 -13.07 5.41
N SER A 363 -9.65 -11.79 5.50
CA SER A 363 -9.42 -10.81 4.43
C SER A 363 -8.09 -10.04 4.54
N MET A 364 -7.32 -10.28 5.61
CA MET A 364 -6.08 -9.54 5.88
C MET A 364 -4.84 -10.21 5.31
N PRO A 365 -3.81 -9.42 4.95
CA PRO A 365 -2.57 -9.95 4.38
C PRO A 365 -1.82 -10.87 5.36
N ASN A 366 -1.94 -10.63 6.66
CA ASN A 366 -1.32 -11.43 7.72
C ASN A 366 -2.34 -12.28 8.51
N GLY A 367 -3.52 -12.53 7.94
CA GLY A 367 -4.39 -13.62 8.38
C GLY A 367 -3.65 -14.96 8.27
N PRO A 368 -3.86 -15.91 9.19
CA PRO A 368 -3.06 -17.14 9.26
C PRO A 368 -2.97 -17.93 7.96
N GLU A 369 -4.06 -17.99 7.19
CA GLU A 369 -4.11 -18.69 5.90
C GLU A 369 -3.41 -17.90 4.78
N ASN A 370 -3.55 -16.56 4.78
CA ASN A 370 -3.01 -15.69 3.75
C ASN A 370 -1.50 -15.44 3.94
N PHE A 371 -1.03 -15.39 5.19
CA PHE A 371 0.35 -15.06 5.52
C PHE A 371 1.36 -16.10 5.00
N SER A 372 0.94 -17.36 4.99
CA SER A 372 1.75 -18.46 4.49
C SER A 372 1.95 -18.33 2.98
N GLY A 373 3.19 -18.38 2.52
CA GLY A 373 3.53 -18.27 1.08
C GLY A 373 3.67 -16.86 0.56
N GLN A 374 3.63 -15.85 1.42
CA GLN A 374 4.01 -14.47 1.12
C GLN A 374 5.43 -14.18 1.64
N PHE A 375 6.00 -13.05 1.21
CA PHE A 375 7.30 -12.60 1.66
C PHE A 375 7.28 -11.10 1.97
N PHE A 376 8.13 -10.66 2.90
CA PHE A 376 8.32 -9.24 3.14
C PHE A 376 9.21 -8.61 2.06
N GLN A 377 8.87 -7.41 1.62
CA GLN A 377 9.75 -6.56 0.82
C GLN A 377 11.10 -6.42 1.54
N ASN A 378 12.20 -6.59 0.83
CA ASN A 378 13.53 -6.39 1.41
C ASN A 378 13.88 -4.89 1.42
N TRP A 379 13.57 -4.23 2.54
CA TRP A 379 13.79 -2.78 2.70
C TRP A 379 15.26 -2.38 2.51
N ALA A 380 16.21 -3.21 2.99
CA ALA A 380 17.63 -2.94 2.89
C ALA A 380 18.10 -3.00 1.44
N TYR A 381 17.71 -4.04 0.71
CA TYR A 381 18.00 -4.16 -0.72
C TYR A 381 17.46 -2.97 -1.51
N TRP A 382 16.21 -2.60 -1.28
CA TRP A 382 15.59 -1.49 -2.01
C TRP A 382 16.13 -0.12 -1.59
N ALA A 383 16.59 0.06 -0.36
CA ALA A 383 17.26 1.29 0.06
C ALA A 383 18.58 1.52 -0.70
N GLU A 384 19.29 0.45 -1.08
CA GLU A 384 20.56 0.50 -1.82
C GLU A 384 20.35 0.58 -3.34
N HIS A 385 19.37 -0.16 -3.88
CA HIS A 385 19.27 -0.38 -5.33
C HIS A 385 18.12 0.38 -6.01
N ARG A 386 17.22 1.05 -5.27
CA ARG A 386 16.01 1.69 -5.82
C ARG A 386 16.32 2.64 -6.97
N GLU A 387 17.28 3.54 -6.80
CA GLU A 387 17.58 4.57 -7.81
C GLU A 387 18.02 3.93 -9.12
N SER A 388 19.01 3.04 -9.04
CA SER A 388 19.58 2.37 -10.21
C SER A 388 18.57 1.46 -10.91
N LEU A 389 17.78 0.70 -10.14
CA LEU A 389 16.77 -0.21 -10.72
C LEU A 389 15.55 0.55 -11.26
N THR A 390 15.20 1.70 -10.70
CA THR A 390 14.16 2.55 -11.28
C THR A 390 14.61 3.10 -12.63
N ALA A 391 15.85 3.57 -12.74
CA ALA A 391 16.38 4.04 -14.02
C ALA A 391 16.43 2.92 -15.07
N GLN A 392 16.85 1.71 -14.69
CA GLN A 392 16.86 0.55 -15.58
C GLN A 392 15.45 0.13 -16.01
N PHE A 393 14.48 0.17 -15.08
CA PHE A 393 13.10 -0.18 -15.35
C PHE A 393 12.44 0.82 -16.31
N GLU A 394 12.68 2.11 -16.13
CA GLU A 394 12.20 3.15 -17.03
C GLU A 394 12.84 3.03 -18.42
N ASP A 395 14.16 2.77 -18.48
CA ASP A 395 14.82 2.53 -19.78
C ASP A 395 14.24 1.29 -20.47
N TRP A 396 14.07 0.19 -19.76
CA TRP A 396 13.43 -1.01 -20.27
C TRP A 396 12.00 -0.71 -20.76
N LEU A 397 11.21 0.07 -20.02
CA LEU A 397 9.82 0.37 -20.35
C LEU A 397 9.71 1.18 -21.65
N PHE A 398 10.60 2.15 -21.90
CA PHE A 398 10.52 3.04 -23.05
C PHE A 398 11.40 2.61 -24.24
N ASN A 399 12.40 1.77 -24.02
CA ASN A 399 13.36 1.31 -25.04
C ASN A 399 13.33 -0.21 -25.21
N PRO A 400 12.30 -0.79 -25.87
CA PRO A 400 12.08 -2.23 -25.92
C PRO A 400 13.19 -3.06 -26.59
N LEU A 401 14.23 -2.43 -27.13
CA LEU A 401 15.40 -3.09 -27.76
C LEU A 401 16.67 -3.04 -26.89
N ALA A 402 16.61 -2.37 -25.72
CA ALA A 402 17.73 -2.30 -24.80
C ALA A 402 17.73 -3.53 -23.89
N THR A 403 18.50 -4.55 -24.22
CA THR A 403 18.81 -5.61 -23.25
C THR A 403 19.67 -5.01 -22.14
N PRO A 404 19.29 -5.08 -20.84
CA PRO A 404 20.07 -4.52 -19.77
C PRO A 404 21.47 -5.14 -19.75
N THR A 405 22.49 -4.33 -19.89
CA THR A 405 23.88 -4.75 -19.68
C THR A 405 24.17 -4.79 -18.18
N VAL A 406 24.74 -5.88 -17.72
CA VAL A 406 25.23 -6.05 -16.34
C VAL A 406 26.17 -4.89 -16.01
N ALA A 407 25.78 -4.05 -15.07
CA ALA A 407 26.69 -3.09 -14.46
C ALA A 407 27.70 -3.89 -13.63
N SER A 408 28.93 -3.86 -14.05
CA SER A 408 30.10 -4.49 -13.41
C SER A 408 30.48 -3.79 -12.11
#